data_e1b05c4d2c77097e61a98569461b1409
#
_entry.id   e1b05c4d2c77097e61a98569461b1409
#
_cell.length_a   1.000
_cell.length_b   1.000
_cell.length_c   1.000
_cell.angle_alpha   90.00
_cell.angle_beta   90.00
_cell.angle_gamma   90.00
#
_symmetry.space_group_name_H-M   'P 1'
#
loop_
_entity.id
_entity.type
_entity.pdbx_description
1 polymer ?
#
loop_
_entity_poly.entity_id
_entity_poly.type
_entity_poly.pdbx_seq_one_letter_code
_entity_poly.pdbx_strand_id
1 'polypeptide(L)'
;MLSVFLLFPGLGGYAGITAEKWRAFLLFSGGYVALTALLRLELALTGGGRLPSPAAVWRSMGVSQKLIAGFWALSAVSTALSVDKSVSFWGGPRYEGLLTITLYCAACLLVSRYGRPKRWLLWLFGVSMSLNCLLAFLQLAGYNPLGLYPQGMNYYDANVLYAGEFLGTVGNADIFSAVLCAAIPAFWIAAVKLPGRNRFFLLIPLALCTAVLWKTFVAGGIVGVIGSALLTVPVLLKDRRARAAGFAAVLCVCVLGVAGIYAFGGQLGGFLYEASELLHGRWDDSFGSGRLYIWRKTAELIPERLLFGGGPDTLGLRTDAAFERYDETLGILIRSSVDAAHNEYLNILVNQGLPALLAYLAALLTAAAKWVRTAAENPVSAICGGAVLGYCVQAFFGISSPISAPCLWLALGFLMNSVSHVSKEGVHDK
;
A
#
# COMPACT_ATOMS: atom_id res chain seq x y z
N MET A 1 -8.86 14.63 -0.57
CA MET A 1 -9.25 13.40 0.14
C MET A 1 -8.06 12.74 0.83
N LEU A 2 -7.14 12.07 0.14
CA LEU A 2 -6.02 11.36 0.76
C LEU A 2 -5.19 12.23 1.73
N SER A 3 -4.85 13.44 1.34
CA SER A 3 -4.04 14.35 2.17
C SER A 3 -4.72 14.74 3.48
N VAL A 4 -6.02 15.03 3.43
CA VAL A 4 -6.80 15.35 4.64
C VAL A 4 -6.98 14.13 5.52
N PHE A 5 -7.28 12.99 4.89
CA PHE A 5 -7.43 11.72 5.57
C PHE A 5 -6.16 11.29 6.32
N LEU A 6 -4.97 11.43 5.70
CA LEU A 6 -3.70 11.10 6.36
C LEU A 6 -3.38 12.01 7.55
N LEU A 7 -3.84 13.26 7.54
CA LEU A 7 -3.68 14.19 8.66
C LEU A 7 -4.73 14.03 9.75
N PHE A 8 -5.84 13.35 9.47
CA PHE A 8 -6.92 13.17 10.46
C PHE A 8 -6.41 12.36 11.66
N PRO A 9 -6.36 12.95 12.88
CA PRO A 9 -5.72 12.29 14.02
C PRO A 9 -6.59 11.22 14.67
N GLY A 10 -7.92 11.23 14.43
CA GLY A 10 -8.87 10.47 15.25
C GLY A 10 -9.14 11.14 16.58
N LEU A 11 -10.21 10.72 17.26
CA LEU A 11 -10.60 11.22 18.58
C LEU A 11 -10.47 10.16 19.67
N GLY A 12 -10.25 8.90 19.30
CA GLY A 12 -10.20 7.73 20.19
C GLY A 12 -8.83 7.40 20.77
N GLY A 13 -7.82 8.26 20.58
CA GLY A 13 -6.44 7.99 20.99
C GLY A 13 -5.83 6.80 20.24
N TYR A 14 -4.74 6.24 20.78
CA TYR A 14 -3.96 5.17 20.12
C TYR A 14 -4.82 3.94 19.79
N ALA A 15 -5.57 3.42 20.75
CA ALA A 15 -6.40 2.22 20.57
C ALA A 15 -7.50 2.39 19.51
N GLY A 16 -7.95 3.62 19.27
CA GLY A 16 -9.02 3.94 18.33
C GLY A 16 -8.56 4.31 16.93
N ILE A 17 -7.25 4.52 16.67
CA ILE A 17 -6.74 5.10 15.43
C ILE A 17 -7.24 4.36 14.19
N THR A 18 -7.15 3.04 14.16
CA THR A 18 -7.56 2.25 12.98
C THR A 18 -9.05 2.39 12.70
N ALA A 19 -9.90 2.30 13.72
CA ALA A 19 -11.35 2.46 13.60
C ALA A 19 -11.74 3.87 13.12
N GLU A 20 -11.14 4.90 13.70
CA GLU A 20 -11.41 6.29 13.35
C GLU A 20 -10.93 6.62 11.91
N LYS A 21 -9.77 6.12 11.52
CA LYS A 21 -9.25 6.24 10.17
C LYS A 21 -10.15 5.50 9.17
N TRP A 22 -10.64 4.31 9.52
CA TRP A 22 -11.57 3.59 8.66
C TRP A 22 -12.90 4.35 8.49
N ARG A 23 -13.49 4.90 9.56
CA ARG A 23 -14.71 5.74 9.48
C ARG A 23 -14.48 6.96 8.60
N ALA A 24 -13.34 7.65 8.76
CA ALA A 24 -12.97 8.77 7.89
C ALA A 24 -12.79 8.32 6.43
N PHE A 25 -12.16 7.15 6.20
CA PHE A 25 -12.04 6.57 4.87
C PHE A 25 -13.41 6.27 4.24
N LEU A 26 -14.34 5.67 4.98
CA LEU A 26 -15.71 5.43 4.50
C LEU A 26 -16.41 6.74 4.12
N LEU A 27 -16.32 7.76 4.95
CA LEU A 27 -16.93 9.06 4.68
C LEU A 27 -16.34 9.71 3.42
N PHE A 28 -15.02 9.80 3.32
CA PHE A 28 -14.37 10.47 2.18
C PHE A 28 -14.49 9.66 0.90
N SER A 29 -14.31 8.35 0.94
CA SER A 29 -14.38 7.50 -0.26
C SER A 29 -15.81 7.27 -0.70
N GLY A 30 -16.72 7.00 0.23
CA GLY A 30 -18.14 6.88 -0.04
C GLY A 30 -18.73 8.19 -0.57
N GLY A 31 -18.38 9.32 0.05
CA GLY A 31 -18.76 10.64 -0.43
C GLY A 31 -18.25 10.94 -1.85
N TYR A 32 -16.99 10.58 -2.15
CA TYR A 32 -16.44 10.72 -3.50
C TYR A 32 -17.21 9.89 -4.54
N VAL A 33 -17.51 8.63 -4.21
CA VAL A 33 -18.29 7.73 -5.08
C VAL A 33 -19.71 8.29 -5.28
N ALA A 34 -20.41 8.65 -4.19
CA ALA A 34 -21.76 9.18 -4.22
C ALA A 34 -21.83 10.50 -5.01
N LEU A 35 -20.93 11.45 -4.75
CA LEU A 35 -20.88 12.72 -5.47
C LEU A 35 -20.62 12.52 -6.96
N THR A 36 -19.72 11.60 -7.32
CA THR A 36 -19.44 11.29 -8.74
C THR A 36 -20.68 10.69 -9.41
N ALA A 37 -21.42 9.82 -8.73
CA ALA A 37 -22.66 9.24 -9.25
C ALA A 37 -23.75 10.29 -9.44
N LEU A 38 -23.95 11.19 -8.43
CA LEU A 38 -24.93 12.27 -8.48
C LEU A 38 -24.64 13.25 -9.63
N LEU A 39 -23.38 13.70 -9.77
CA LEU A 39 -22.99 14.58 -10.88
C LEU A 39 -23.20 13.93 -12.23
N ARG A 40 -22.99 12.62 -12.36
CA ARG A 40 -23.27 11.89 -13.60
C ARG A 40 -24.76 11.76 -13.88
N LEU A 41 -25.55 11.55 -12.86
CA LEU A 41 -27.01 11.51 -12.97
C LEU A 41 -27.55 12.90 -13.39
N GLU A 42 -27.10 13.95 -12.75
CA GLU A 42 -27.47 15.34 -13.10
C GLU A 42 -27.16 15.64 -14.57
N LEU A 43 -25.92 15.38 -15.01
CA LEU A 43 -25.53 15.59 -16.41
C LEU A 43 -26.37 14.78 -17.40
N ALA A 44 -26.81 13.57 -17.02
CA ALA A 44 -27.70 12.76 -17.86
C ALA A 44 -29.13 13.33 -17.93
N LEU A 45 -29.62 13.89 -16.83
CA LEU A 45 -30.98 14.46 -16.75
C LEU A 45 -31.07 15.86 -17.39
N THR A 46 -30.05 16.69 -17.22
CA THR A 46 -30.06 18.10 -17.69
C THR A 46 -29.47 18.28 -19.08
N GLY A 47 -28.48 17.47 -19.44
CA GLY A 47 -27.72 17.62 -20.69
C GLY A 47 -28.24 16.82 -21.88
N GLY A 48 -29.42 16.17 -21.77
CA GLY A 48 -29.96 15.28 -22.83
C GLY A 48 -29.10 14.04 -23.10
N GLY A 49 -28.04 13.81 -22.27
CA GLY A 49 -27.16 12.65 -22.36
C GLY A 49 -27.80 11.42 -21.68
N ARG A 50 -27.72 10.27 -22.34
CA ARG A 50 -28.10 9.00 -21.71
C ARG A 50 -26.95 8.50 -20.84
N LEU A 51 -27.28 7.95 -19.67
CA LEU A 51 -26.30 7.17 -18.90
C LEU A 51 -25.80 6.01 -19.76
N PRO A 52 -24.49 5.78 -19.86
CA PRO A 52 -24.00 4.67 -20.65
C PRO A 52 -24.47 3.34 -20.02
N SER A 53 -24.90 2.41 -20.85
CA SER A 53 -25.29 1.07 -20.38
C SER A 53 -24.10 0.37 -19.71
N PRO A 54 -24.32 -0.52 -18.72
CA PRO A 54 -23.24 -1.30 -18.11
C PRO A 54 -22.35 -2.01 -19.13
N ALA A 55 -22.94 -2.54 -20.20
CA ALA A 55 -22.21 -3.16 -21.30
C ALA A 55 -21.32 -2.18 -22.08
N ALA A 56 -21.77 -0.94 -22.28
CA ALA A 56 -20.96 0.10 -22.91
C ALA A 56 -19.81 0.53 -22.00
N VAL A 57 -20.05 0.66 -20.68
CA VAL A 57 -19.00 0.92 -19.67
C VAL A 57 -17.95 -0.20 -19.72
N TRP A 58 -18.38 -1.45 -19.63
CA TRP A 58 -17.48 -2.60 -19.66
C TRP A 58 -16.64 -2.68 -20.95
N ARG A 59 -17.26 -2.44 -22.10
CA ARG A 59 -16.53 -2.39 -23.39
C ARG A 59 -15.49 -1.30 -23.45
N SER A 60 -15.73 -0.15 -22.80
CA SER A 60 -14.80 0.98 -22.76
C SER A 60 -13.66 0.81 -21.76
N MET A 61 -13.72 -0.17 -20.86
CA MET A 61 -12.69 -0.44 -19.87
C MET A 61 -11.46 -1.11 -20.48
N GLY A 62 -10.28 -0.65 -20.08
CA GLY A 62 -9.00 -1.31 -20.37
C GLY A 62 -8.82 -2.61 -19.58
N VAL A 63 -7.83 -3.41 -19.95
CA VAL A 63 -7.56 -4.73 -19.32
C VAL A 63 -7.37 -4.60 -17.81
N SER A 64 -6.50 -3.69 -17.35
CA SER A 64 -6.26 -3.49 -15.91
C SER A 64 -7.54 -3.13 -15.14
N GLN A 65 -8.42 -2.29 -15.74
CA GLN A 65 -9.69 -1.91 -15.11
C GLN A 65 -10.65 -3.11 -15.01
N LYS A 66 -10.72 -3.96 -16.04
CA LYS A 66 -11.53 -5.19 -16.02
C LYS A 66 -11.02 -6.18 -14.98
N LEU A 67 -9.70 -6.29 -14.82
CA LEU A 67 -9.09 -7.16 -13.81
C LEU A 67 -9.37 -6.67 -12.39
N ILE A 68 -9.38 -5.34 -12.14
CA ILE A 68 -9.81 -4.77 -10.86
C ILE A 68 -11.28 -5.07 -10.58
N ALA A 69 -12.15 -4.92 -11.58
CA ALA A 69 -13.56 -5.29 -11.44
C ALA A 69 -13.72 -6.80 -11.18
N GLY A 70 -12.90 -7.65 -11.82
CA GLY A 70 -12.84 -9.08 -11.58
C GLY A 70 -12.37 -9.42 -10.16
N PHE A 71 -11.33 -8.76 -9.67
CA PHE A 71 -10.87 -8.89 -8.29
C PHE A 71 -11.98 -8.55 -7.28
N TRP A 72 -12.69 -7.42 -7.50
CA TRP A 72 -13.84 -7.07 -6.68
C TRP A 72 -14.94 -8.13 -6.70
N ALA A 73 -15.31 -8.63 -7.89
CA ALA A 73 -16.35 -9.65 -8.03
C ALA A 73 -15.98 -10.95 -7.33
N LEU A 74 -14.72 -11.39 -7.45
CA LEU A 74 -14.19 -12.57 -6.76
C LEU A 74 -14.17 -12.39 -5.23
N SER A 75 -13.83 -11.19 -4.75
CA SER A 75 -13.92 -10.84 -3.33
C SER A 75 -15.37 -10.87 -2.82
N ALA A 76 -16.34 -10.44 -3.65
CA ALA A 76 -17.76 -10.53 -3.30
C ALA A 76 -18.25 -11.99 -3.23
N VAL A 77 -17.81 -12.85 -4.17
CA VAL A 77 -18.08 -14.29 -4.10
C VAL A 77 -17.45 -14.91 -2.86
N SER A 78 -16.19 -14.58 -2.56
CA SER A 78 -15.50 -15.01 -1.34
C SER A 78 -16.29 -14.64 -0.09
N THR A 79 -16.80 -13.40 -0.01
CA THR A 79 -17.64 -12.93 1.11
C THR A 79 -18.94 -13.73 1.22
N ALA A 80 -19.60 -14.03 0.10
CA ALA A 80 -20.84 -14.83 0.10
C ALA A 80 -20.61 -16.26 0.61
N LEU A 81 -19.41 -16.81 0.38
CA LEU A 81 -18.98 -18.15 0.80
C LEU A 81 -18.15 -18.15 2.09
N SER A 82 -18.06 -17.00 2.76
CA SER A 82 -17.21 -16.78 3.93
C SER A 82 -17.62 -17.64 5.13
N VAL A 83 -16.62 -17.92 5.98
CA VAL A 83 -16.81 -18.54 7.31
C VAL A 83 -17.58 -17.64 8.26
N ASP A 84 -17.44 -16.30 8.13
CA ASP A 84 -18.23 -15.29 8.81
C ASP A 84 -18.55 -14.15 7.84
N LYS A 85 -19.81 -14.05 7.44
CA LYS A 85 -20.25 -13.05 6.44
C LYS A 85 -20.22 -11.63 6.98
N SER A 86 -20.44 -11.45 8.28
CA SER A 86 -20.45 -10.12 8.92
C SER A 86 -19.01 -9.56 8.95
N VAL A 87 -18.07 -10.33 9.47
CA VAL A 87 -16.64 -9.96 9.48
C VAL A 87 -16.14 -9.76 8.04
N SER A 88 -16.49 -10.66 7.13
CA SER A 88 -16.05 -10.57 5.75
C SER A 88 -16.61 -9.35 5.01
N PHE A 89 -17.78 -8.83 5.40
CA PHE A 89 -18.38 -7.63 4.81
C PHE A 89 -17.84 -6.34 5.42
N TRP A 90 -17.87 -6.23 6.75
CA TRP A 90 -17.47 -5.01 7.46
C TRP A 90 -15.97 -4.91 7.72
N GLY A 91 -15.28 -6.04 7.80
CA GLY A 91 -13.92 -6.21 8.26
C GLY A 91 -13.85 -6.63 9.72
N GLY A 92 -12.78 -7.32 10.07
CA GLY A 92 -12.37 -7.63 11.43
C GLY A 92 -11.53 -6.48 12.03
N PRO A 93 -10.50 -6.78 12.82
CA PRO A 93 -9.68 -5.76 13.48
C PRO A 93 -8.97 -4.80 12.51
N ARG A 94 -8.74 -5.21 11.25
CA ARG A 94 -8.05 -4.42 10.21
C ARG A 94 -9.00 -3.65 9.30
N TYR A 95 -10.32 -3.89 9.40
CA TYR A 95 -11.35 -3.26 8.55
C TYR A 95 -11.15 -3.46 7.04
N GLU A 96 -10.56 -4.58 6.64
CA GLU A 96 -10.29 -4.95 5.23
C GLU A 96 -11.43 -5.82 4.64
N GLY A 97 -12.67 -5.61 5.08
CA GLY A 97 -13.85 -6.31 4.55
C GLY A 97 -14.24 -5.86 3.14
N LEU A 98 -15.26 -6.53 2.59
CA LEU A 98 -15.75 -6.28 1.23
C LEU A 98 -16.16 -4.82 1.01
N LEU A 99 -16.74 -4.15 1.99
CA LEU A 99 -17.10 -2.73 1.90
C LEU A 99 -15.88 -1.86 1.60
N THR A 100 -14.78 -2.08 2.33
CA THR A 100 -13.51 -1.37 2.15
C THR A 100 -12.90 -1.67 0.78
N ILE A 101 -12.87 -2.95 0.37
CA ILE A 101 -12.39 -3.37 -0.95
C ILE A 101 -13.24 -2.74 -2.06
N THR A 102 -14.57 -2.67 -1.88
CA THR A 102 -15.48 -2.01 -2.84
C THR A 102 -15.10 -0.55 -3.04
N LEU A 103 -14.81 0.18 -1.96
CA LEU A 103 -14.42 1.58 -2.03
C LEU A 103 -13.02 1.77 -2.66
N TYR A 104 -12.08 0.87 -2.41
CA TYR A 104 -10.79 0.89 -3.10
C TYR A 104 -10.95 0.72 -4.60
N CYS A 105 -11.64 -0.33 -5.02
CA CYS A 105 -11.87 -0.61 -6.44
C CYS A 105 -12.67 0.51 -7.12
N ALA A 106 -13.74 1.01 -6.49
CA ALA A 106 -14.55 2.09 -7.00
C ALA A 106 -13.74 3.38 -7.14
N ALA A 107 -12.99 3.79 -6.12
CA ALA A 107 -12.13 4.98 -6.17
C ALA A 107 -11.08 4.87 -7.28
N CYS A 108 -10.40 3.73 -7.38
CA CYS A 108 -9.44 3.45 -8.44
C CYS A 108 -10.06 3.55 -9.84
N LEU A 109 -11.19 2.89 -10.07
CA LEU A 109 -11.90 2.90 -11.35
C LEU A 109 -12.43 4.30 -11.71
N LEU A 110 -12.98 5.04 -10.76
CA LEU A 110 -13.45 6.41 -10.97
C LEU A 110 -12.28 7.36 -11.27
N VAL A 111 -11.18 7.28 -10.53
CA VAL A 111 -9.97 8.07 -10.81
C VAL A 111 -9.39 7.70 -12.18
N SER A 112 -9.36 6.43 -12.54
CA SER A 112 -8.86 6.00 -13.84
C SER A 112 -9.69 6.52 -15.02
N ARG A 113 -10.97 6.78 -14.81
CA ARG A 113 -11.89 7.26 -15.85
C ARG A 113 -12.06 8.77 -15.88
N TYR A 114 -12.13 9.41 -14.72
CA TYR A 114 -12.50 10.83 -14.57
C TYR A 114 -11.44 11.68 -13.89
N GLY A 115 -10.42 11.05 -13.29
CA GLY A 115 -9.36 11.74 -12.60
C GLY A 115 -8.58 12.67 -13.53
N ARG A 116 -8.31 13.90 -13.07
CA ARG A 116 -7.45 14.84 -13.77
C ARG A 116 -6.24 15.11 -12.90
N PRO A 117 -5.06 14.55 -13.23
CA PRO A 117 -3.87 14.77 -12.42
C PRO A 117 -3.46 16.24 -12.52
N LYS A 118 -3.54 16.95 -11.40
CA LYS A 118 -3.13 18.35 -11.26
C LYS A 118 -1.95 18.42 -10.30
N ARG A 119 -0.97 19.29 -10.59
CA ARG A 119 0.23 19.45 -9.75
C ARG A 119 -0.09 19.82 -8.31
N TRP A 120 -1.14 20.61 -8.07
CA TRP A 120 -1.53 21.00 -6.71
C TRP A 120 -1.93 19.81 -5.82
N LEU A 121 -2.42 18.69 -6.41
CA LEU A 121 -2.70 17.47 -5.66
C LEU A 121 -1.43 16.88 -5.04
N LEU A 122 -0.33 16.90 -5.81
CA LEU A 122 0.97 16.42 -5.32
C LEU A 122 1.54 17.36 -4.25
N TRP A 123 1.37 18.68 -4.41
CA TRP A 123 1.75 19.66 -3.39
C TRP A 123 0.98 19.45 -2.10
N LEU A 124 -0.33 19.30 -2.19
CA LEU A 124 -1.17 19.06 -1.03
C LEU A 124 -0.77 17.74 -0.32
N PHE A 125 -0.46 16.71 -1.08
CA PHE A 125 0.06 15.45 -0.54
C PHE A 125 1.43 15.67 0.13
N GLY A 126 2.32 16.45 -0.48
CA GLY A 126 3.62 16.79 0.10
C GLY A 126 3.51 17.57 1.42
N VAL A 127 2.61 18.55 1.50
CA VAL A 127 2.33 19.28 2.75
C VAL A 127 1.78 18.33 3.81
N SER A 128 0.82 17.49 3.46
CA SER A 128 0.25 16.49 4.36
C SER A 128 1.30 15.54 4.93
N MET A 129 2.18 15.01 4.06
CA MET A 129 3.27 14.13 4.49
C MET A 129 4.29 14.86 5.36
N SER A 130 4.64 16.11 5.01
CA SER A 130 5.56 16.92 5.82
C SER A 130 5.01 17.14 7.23
N LEU A 131 3.73 17.52 7.35
CA LEU A 131 3.10 17.72 8.67
C LEU A 131 3.04 16.43 9.49
N ASN A 132 2.75 15.29 8.85
CA ASN A 132 2.72 14.00 9.51
C ASN A 132 4.12 13.57 9.99
N CYS A 133 5.15 13.78 9.16
CA CYS A 133 6.53 13.52 9.53
C CYS A 133 7.03 14.47 10.65
N LEU A 134 6.68 15.75 10.61
CA LEU A 134 7.01 16.69 11.68
C LEU A 134 6.36 16.29 13.00
N LEU A 135 5.09 15.88 12.97
CA LEU A 135 4.42 15.33 14.15
C LEU A 135 5.15 14.10 14.68
N ALA A 136 5.57 13.19 13.78
CA ALA A 136 6.35 12.01 14.15
C ALA A 136 7.67 12.40 14.83
N PHE A 137 8.39 13.41 14.35
CA PHE A 137 9.61 13.91 15.01
C PHE A 137 9.34 14.56 16.38
N LEU A 138 8.20 15.26 16.55
CA LEU A 138 7.80 15.76 17.87
C LEU A 138 7.57 14.61 18.85
N GLN A 139 6.91 13.54 18.39
CA GLN A 139 6.68 12.34 19.19
C GLN A 139 8.01 11.67 19.57
N LEU A 140 8.96 11.54 18.62
CA LEU A 140 10.31 11.03 18.91
C LEU A 140 11.05 11.88 19.98
N ALA A 141 10.81 13.18 20.01
CA ALA A 141 11.35 14.09 21.03
C ALA A 141 10.58 14.05 22.35
N GLY A 142 9.62 13.13 22.52
CA GLY A 142 8.81 12.98 23.73
C GLY A 142 7.60 13.89 23.81
N TYR A 143 7.30 14.66 22.77
CA TYR A 143 6.11 15.52 22.73
C TYR A 143 4.94 14.78 22.08
N ASN A 144 3.79 14.76 22.75
CA ASN A 144 2.55 14.16 22.27
C ASN A 144 1.45 15.23 22.12
N PRO A 145 1.59 16.19 21.17
CA PRO A 145 0.75 17.39 21.13
C PRO A 145 -0.72 17.10 20.85
N LEU A 146 -1.02 15.97 20.22
CA LEU A 146 -2.40 15.55 19.91
C LEU A 146 -2.96 14.53 20.90
N GLY A 147 -2.21 14.15 21.92
CA GLY A 147 -2.64 13.14 22.90
C GLY A 147 -2.95 11.76 22.32
N LEU A 148 -2.37 11.44 21.15
CA LEU A 148 -2.70 10.21 20.41
C LEU A 148 -2.15 8.94 21.09
N TYR A 149 -1.04 9.04 21.80
CA TYR A 149 -0.35 7.91 22.38
C TYR A 149 -0.59 7.79 23.88
N PRO A 150 -0.47 6.57 24.43
CA PRO A 150 -0.56 6.34 25.87
C PRO A 150 0.42 7.20 26.66
N GLN A 151 0.16 7.40 27.94
CA GLN A 151 1.08 8.05 28.83
C GLN A 151 2.41 7.30 28.86
N GLY A 152 3.53 8.05 28.74
CA GLY A 152 4.87 7.46 28.59
C GLY A 152 5.21 6.99 27.18
N MET A 153 4.28 7.06 26.24
CA MET A 153 4.46 6.64 24.83
C MET A 153 4.96 5.19 24.68
N ASN A 154 4.60 4.31 25.60
CA ASN A 154 4.92 2.90 25.56
C ASN A 154 3.72 2.09 25.08
N TYR A 155 3.95 1.13 24.19
CA TYR A 155 2.96 0.17 23.77
C TYR A 155 3.62 -1.17 23.39
N TYR A 156 2.83 -2.23 23.41
CA TYR A 156 3.27 -3.56 22.97
C TYR A 156 2.67 -3.89 21.62
N ASP A 157 3.50 -4.44 20.74
CA ASP A 157 3.06 -5.07 19.50
C ASP A 157 3.81 -6.41 19.35
N ALA A 158 3.09 -7.51 19.13
CA ALA A 158 3.64 -8.87 19.00
C ALA A 158 4.70 -9.21 20.07
N ASN A 159 4.43 -8.92 21.34
CA ASN A 159 5.30 -9.16 22.49
C ASN A 159 6.56 -8.27 22.62
N VAL A 160 6.75 -7.34 21.69
CA VAL A 160 7.84 -6.37 21.77
C VAL A 160 7.31 -5.07 22.37
N LEU A 161 8.01 -4.55 23.37
CA LEU A 161 7.75 -3.23 23.93
C LEU A 161 8.37 -2.17 23.02
N TYR A 162 7.53 -1.30 22.51
CA TYR A 162 7.92 -0.10 21.78
C TYR A 162 7.82 1.10 22.72
N ALA A 163 8.86 1.90 22.77
CA ALA A 163 8.95 3.07 23.65
C ALA A 163 9.46 4.29 22.88
N GLY A 164 8.75 5.41 22.99
CA GLY A 164 9.15 6.67 22.35
C GLY A 164 9.14 6.60 20.82
N GLU A 165 8.40 5.69 20.25
CA GLU A 165 8.29 5.54 18.80
C GLU A 165 7.34 6.56 18.20
N PHE A 166 7.68 6.99 16.99
CA PHE A 166 6.94 8.02 16.31
C PHE A 166 6.17 7.43 15.13
N LEU A 167 4.89 7.60 15.17
CA LEU A 167 3.93 6.96 14.28
C LEU A 167 3.07 8.01 13.54
N GLY A 168 3.34 9.29 13.77
CA GLY A 168 2.55 10.40 13.23
C GLY A 168 1.08 10.29 13.68
N THR A 169 0.16 10.42 12.73
CA THR A 169 -1.27 10.13 12.91
C THR A 169 -1.64 8.72 12.45
N VAL A 170 -0.67 7.90 12.02
CA VAL A 170 -0.90 6.59 11.40
C VAL A 170 -1.06 5.48 12.43
N GLY A 171 -0.33 5.58 13.54
CA GLY A 171 -0.51 4.69 14.69
C GLY A 171 0.23 3.35 14.62
N ASN A 172 0.95 3.06 13.55
CA ASN A 172 1.73 1.84 13.38
C ASN A 172 2.88 2.07 12.40
N ALA A 173 4.10 1.63 12.75
CA ALA A 173 5.30 1.85 11.96
C ALA A 173 5.27 1.14 10.61
N ASP A 174 4.79 -0.09 10.55
CA ASP A 174 4.67 -0.87 9.29
C ASP A 174 3.67 -0.20 8.33
N ILE A 175 2.51 0.23 8.84
CA ILE A 175 1.51 0.95 8.03
C ILE A 175 2.05 2.30 7.57
N PHE A 176 2.78 3.03 8.44
CA PHE A 176 3.40 4.27 8.05
C PHE A 176 4.48 4.04 6.97
N SER A 177 5.27 2.99 7.10
CA SER A 177 6.28 2.63 6.09
C SER A 177 5.65 2.36 4.71
N ALA A 178 4.47 1.75 4.65
CA ALA A 178 3.74 1.53 3.40
C ALA A 178 3.34 2.86 2.72
N VAL A 179 2.86 3.85 3.51
CA VAL A 179 2.58 5.20 3.00
C VAL A 179 3.86 5.88 2.52
N LEU A 180 4.96 5.77 3.27
CA LEU A 180 6.27 6.33 2.90
C LEU A 180 6.82 5.69 1.63
N CYS A 181 6.62 4.38 1.42
CA CYS A 181 7.03 3.67 0.22
C CYS A 181 6.28 4.10 -1.05
N ALA A 182 5.08 4.65 -0.91
CA ALA A 182 4.38 5.31 -2.02
C ALA A 182 4.82 6.78 -2.18
N ALA A 183 5.03 7.50 -1.08
CA ALA A 183 5.32 8.94 -1.07
C ALA A 183 6.75 9.26 -1.54
N ILE A 184 7.76 8.55 -1.03
CA ILE A 184 9.18 8.80 -1.37
C ILE A 184 9.43 8.69 -2.87
N PRO A 185 9.05 7.59 -3.57
CA PRO A 185 9.17 7.50 -5.02
C PRO A 185 8.40 8.61 -5.75
N ALA A 186 7.18 8.94 -5.31
CA ALA A 186 6.42 10.00 -5.93
C ALA A 186 7.15 11.35 -5.88
N PHE A 187 7.76 11.71 -4.74
CA PHE A 187 8.42 13.00 -4.58
C PHE A 187 9.75 13.11 -5.33
N TRP A 188 10.63 12.08 -5.26
CA TRP A 188 11.89 12.18 -5.98
C TRP A 188 11.70 12.13 -7.51
N ILE A 189 10.77 11.30 -8.01
CA ILE A 189 10.47 11.25 -9.44
C ILE A 189 9.87 12.59 -9.90
N ALA A 190 8.99 13.18 -9.11
CA ALA A 190 8.41 14.49 -9.41
C ALA A 190 9.46 15.59 -9.41
N ALA A 191 10.40 15.59 -8.46
CA ALA A 191 11.51 16.53 -8.43
C ALA A 191 12.40 16.43 -9.67
N VAL A 192 12.53 15.24 -10.27
CA VAL A 192 13.28 15.01 -11.49
C VAL A 192 12.47 15.35 -12.76
N LYS A 193 11.21 14.91 -12.84
CA LYS A 193 10.41 14.91 -14.08
C LYS A 193 9.54 16.16 -14.29
N LEU A 194 9.13 16.86 -13.23
CA LEU A 194 8.27 18.04 -13.41
C LEU A 194 9.04 19.26 -13.88
N PRO A 195 8.47 20.09 -14.77
CA PRO A 195 9.11 21.32 -15.20
C PRO A 195 8.94 22.46 -14.17
N GLY A 196 9.86 23.43 -14.21
CA GLY A 196 9.87 24.61 -13.36
C GLY A 196 10.62 24.43 -12.04
N ARG A 197 11.12 25.55 -11.47
CA ARG A 197 11.93 25.54 -10.24
C ARG A 197 11.17 25.09 -9.00
N ASN A 198 9.87 25.31 -8.96
CA ASN A 198 9.03 24.94 -7.80
C ASN A 198 9.09 23.45 -7.47
N ARG A 199 9.41 22.58 -8.45
CA ARG A 199 9.57 21.13 -8.21
C ARG A 199 10.56 20.80 -7.08
N PHE A 200 11.57 21.65 -6.85
CA PHE A 200 12.55 21.42 -5.81
C PHE A 200 12.01 21.57 -4.38
N PHE A 201 10.88 22.23 -4.18
CA PHE A 201 10.21 22.22 -2.88
C PHE A 201 9.72 20.82 -2.48
N LEU A 202 9.55 19.88 -3.44
CA LEU A 202 9.23 18.48 -3.15
C LEU A 202 10.40 17.73 -2.49
N LEU A 203 11.60 18.29 -2.48
CA LEU A 203 12.73 17.74 -1.73
C LEU A 203 12.51 17.86 -0.21
N ILE A 204 11.66 18.80 0.26
CA ILE A 204 11.32 18.94 1.67
C ILE A 204 10.55 17.70 2.17
N PRO A 205 9.35 17.37 1.62
CA PRO A 205 8.64 16.15 2.01
C PRO A 205 9.46 14.89 1.70
N LEU A 206 10.26 14.86 0.65
CA LEU A 206 11.17 13.74 0.37
C LEU A 206 12.15 13.51 1.51
N ALA A 207 12.86 14.56 1.95
CA ALA A 207 13.84 14.48 3.03
C ALA A 207 13.19 14.06 4.36
N LEU A 208 12.04 14.65 4.70
CA LEU A 208 11.31 14.32 5.93
C LEU A 208 10.82 12.87 5.91
N CYS A 209 10.21 12.41 4.82
CA CYS A 209 9.75 11.03 4.68
C CYS A 209 10.91 10.03 4.76
N THR A 210 12.04 10.34 4.10
CA THR A 210 13.22 9.47 4.14
C THR A 210 13.82 9.42 5.54
N ALA A 211 13.88 10.56 6.24
CA ALA A 211 14.38 10.62 7.61
C ALA A 211 13.49 9.83 8.59
N VAL A 212 12.16 9.92 8.46
CA VAL A 212 11.23 9.11 9.25
C VAL A 212 11.43 7.63 8.96
N LEU A 213 11.48 7.21 7.69
CA LEU A 213 11.68 5.80 7.32
C LEU A 213 13.00 5.26 7.87
N TRP A 214 14.07 6.07 7.81
CA TRP A 214 15.38 5.71 8.37
C TRP A 214 15.34 5.54 9.89
N LYS A 215 14.58 6.40 10.56
CA LYS A 215 14.45 6.35 12.03
C LYS A 215 13.56 5.19 12.51
N THR A 216 12.45 4.92 11.86
CA THR A 216 11.59 3.76 12.19
C THR A 216 12.26 2.43 11.87
N PHE A 217 13.21 2.44 10.94
CA PHE A 217 14.02 1.28 10.52
C PHE A 217 13.19 0.04 10.15
N VAL A 218 11.98 0.25 9.60
CA VAL A 218 11.14 -0.86 9.10
C VAL A 218 11.80 -1.48 7.88
N ALA A 219 12.32 -2.69 8.02
CA ALA A 219 13.08 -3.39 6.98
C ALA A 219 12.31 -3.50 5.66
N GLY A 220 11.02 -3.89 5.71
CA GLY A 220 10.16 -3.95 4.53
C GLY A 220 9.99 -2.60 3.82
N GLY A 221 9.97 -1.49 4.58
CA GLY A 221 9.94 -0.14 4.04
C GLY A 221 11.25 0.26 3.35
N ILE A 222 12.39 -0.05 3.96
CA ILE A 222 13.71 0.21 3.37
C ILE A 222 13.87 -0.55 2.05
N VAL A 223 13.53 -1.86 2.05
CA VAL A 223 13.54 -2.69 0.84
C VAL A 223 12.58 -2.12 -0.22
N GLY A 224 11.38 -1.67 0.20
CA GLY A 224 10.38 -1.05 -0.68
C GLY A 224 10.92 0.19 -1.42
N VAL A 225 11.54 1.11 -0.70
CA VAL A 225 12.09 2.34 -1.29
C VAL A 225 13.31 2.05 -2.17
N ILE A 226 14.27 1.25 -1.69
CA ILE A 226 15.47 0.90 -2.47
C ILE A 226 15.07 0.11 -3.72
N GLY A 227 14.23 -0.93 -3.58
CA GLY A 227 13.77 -1.75 -4.69
C GLY A 227 13.01 -0.92 -5.74
N SER A 228 12.13 0.00 -5.28
CA SER A 228 11.42 0.88 -6.20
C SER A 228 12.36 1.85 -6.93
N ALA A 229 13.37 2.40 -6.25
CA ALA A 229 14.35 3.28 -6.87
C ALA A 229 15.18 2.55 -7.93
N LEU A 230 15.72 1.38 -7.58
CA LEU A 230 16.52 0.55 -8.50
C LEU A 230 15.74 0.17 -9.76
N LEU A 231 14.49 -0.25 -9.62
CA LEU A 231 13.67 -0.65 -10.76
C LEU A 231 13.11 0.55 -11.55
N THR A 232 12.88 1.70 -10.91
CA THR A 232 12.34 2.89 -11.60
C THR A 232 13.39 3.61 -12.44
N VAL A 233 14.63 3.71 -11.98
CA VAL A 233 15.69 4.43 -12.72
C VAL A 233 15.83 3.96 -14.16
N PRO A 234 15.95 2.66 -14.46
CA PRO A 234 15.99 2.18 -15.86
C PRO A 234 14.73 2.53 -16.65
N VAL A 235 13.55 2.45 -16.02
CA VAL A 235 12.27 2.75 -16.68
C VAL A 235 12.18 4.19 -17.15
N LEU A 236 12.82 5.13 -16.45
CA LEU A 236 12.84 6.54 -16.82
C LEU A 236 13.76 6.87 -18.01
N LEU A 237 14.60 5.94 -18.44
CA LEU A 237 15.49 6.12 -19.59
C LEU A 237 14.72 5.98 -20.91
N LYS A 238 14.92 6.95 -21.83
CA LYS A 238 14.24 6.95 -23.14
C LYS A 238 14.84 5.92 -24.10
N ASP A 239 16.16 5.87 -24.15
CA ASP A 239 16.87 4.94 -25.04
C ASP A 239 16.69 3.48 -24.59
N ARG A 240 16.34 2.60 -25.53
CA ARG A 240 16.11 1.17 -25.26
C ARG A 240 17.37 0.44 -24.81
N ARG A 241 18.54 0.80 -25.39
CA ARG A 241 19.82 0.16 -25.03
C ARG A 241 20.24 0.57 -23.62
N ALA A 242 20.16 1.88 -23.31
CA ALA A 242 20.42 2.38 -21.97
C ALA A 242 19.45 1.77 -20.93
N ARG A 243 18.18 1.60 -21.28
CA ARG A 243 17.19 0.93 -20.41
C ARG A 243 17.56 -0.52 -20.15
N ALA A 244 17.90 -1.29 -21.19
CA ALA A 244 18.32 -2.68 -21.05
C ALA A 244 19.61 -2.79 -20.23
N ALA A 245 20.60 -1.93 -20.47
CA ALA A 245 21.83 -1.85 -19.67
C ALA A 245 21.53 -1.49 -18.21
N GLY A 246 20.59 -0.57 -17.97
CA GLY A 246 20.13 -0.22 -16.63
C GLY A 246 19.52 -1.40 -15.89
N PHE A 247 18.63 -2.18 -16.54
CA PHE A 247 18.09 -3.40 -15.91
C PHE A 247 19.16 -4.48 -15.69
N ALA A 248 20.11 -4.63 -16.60
CA ALA A 248 21.24 -5.54 -16.41
C ALA A 248 22.10 -5.11 -15.20
N ALA A 249 22.37 -3.80 -15.05
CA ALA A 249 23.07 -3.26 -13.90
C ALA A 249 22.30 -3.50 -12.59
N VAL A 250 20.97 -3.30 -12.57
CA VAL A 250 20.13 -3.62 -11.41
C VAL A 250 20.22 -5.09 -11.07
N LEU A 251 20.13 -5.98 -12.06
CA LEU A 251 20.27 -7.43 -11.84
C LEU A 251 21.65 -7.76 -11.25
N CYS A 252 22.73 -7.17 -11.77
CA CYS A 252 24.06 -7.35 -11.21
C CYS A 252 24.16 -6.87 -9.76
N VAL A 253 23.59 -5.70 -9.44
CA VAL A 253 23.54 -5.18 -8.06
C VAL A 253 22.77 -6.13 -7.14
N CYS A 254 21.62 -6.64 -7.59
CA CYS A 254 20.83 -7.61 -6.80
C CYS A 254 21.62 -8.92 -6.58
N VAL A 255 22.24 -9.46 -7.61
CA VAL A 255 23.05 -10.71 -7.50
C VAL A 255 24.23 -10.50 -6.57
N LEU A 256 24.97 -9.39 -6.72
CA LEU A 256 26.08 -9.05 -5.83
C LEU A 256 25.61 -8.80 -4.39
N GLY A 257 24.45 -8.16 -4.22
CA GLY A 257 23.83 -7.97 -2.90
C GLY A 257 23.48 -9.28 -2.22
N VAL A 258 22.83 -10.20 -2.94
CA VAL A 258 22.51 -11.54 -2.42
C VAL A 258 23.78 -12.33 -2.11
N ALA A 259 24.77 -12.30 -3.01
CA ALA A 259 26.08 -12.97 -2.76
C ALA A 259 26.82 -12.36 -1.56
N GLY A 260 26.75 -11.04 -1.39
CA GLY A 260 27.32 -10.35 -0.22
C GLY A 260 26.63 -10.73 1.08
N ILE A 261 25.27 -10.80 1.07
CA ILE A 261 24.50 -11.28 2.24
C ILE A 261 24.84 -12.73 2.55
N TYR A 262 24.92 -13.58 1.53
CA TYR A 262 25.31 -14.99 1.70
C TYR A 262 26.69 -15.12 2.35
N ALA A 263 27.69 -14.37 1.85
CA ALA A 263 29.07 -14.50 2.32
C ALA A 263 29.35 -13.80 3.67
N PHE A 264 28.73 -12.66 3.94
CA PHE A 264 29.08 -11.78 5.05
C PHE A 264 27.90 -11.45 5.98
N GLY A 265 26.66 -11.76 5.61
CA GLY A 265 25.46 -11.37 6.36
C GLY A 265 25.44 -11.92 7.79
N GLY A 266 25.99 -13.11 8.00
CA GLY A 266 26.13 -13.73 9.31
C GLY A 266 26.95 -12.90 10.33
N GLN A 267 27.74 -11.95 9.86
CA GLN A 267 28.57 -11.08 10.70
C GLN A 267 27.91 -9.71 10.98
N LEU A 268 26.78 -9.38 10.27
CA LEU A 268 26.21 -8.04 10.25
C LEU A 268 25.09 -7.83 11.28
N GLY A 269 24.45 -8.89 11.77
CA GLY A 269 23.31 -8.78 12.69
C GLY A 269 22.01 -8.26 12.06
N GLY A 270 20.92 -8.23 12.84
CA GLY A 270 19.61 -7.78 12.41
C GLY A 270 19.05 -8.52 11.19
N PHE A 271 18.27 -7.88 10.35
CA PHE A 271 17.63 -8.49 9.19
C PHE A 271 18.62 -9.04 8.14
N LEU A 272 19.86 -8.53 8.08
CA LEU A 272 20.89 -9.06 7.18
C LEU A 272 21.41 -10.42 7.67
N TYR A 273 21.54 -10.60 8.98
CA TYR A 273 21.81 -11.90 9.59
C TYR A 273 20.71 -12.91 9.28
N GLU A 274 19.44 -12.53 9.53
CA GLU A 274 18.28 -13.38 9.25
C GLU A 274 18.23 -13.79 7.77
N ALA A 275 18.45 -12.83 6.85
CA ALA A 275 18.53 -13.11 5.42
C ALA A 275 19.68 -14.07 5.07
N SER A 276 20.84 -13.91 5.70
CA SER A 276 21.98 -14.84 5.53
C SER A 276 21.62 -16.24 5.99
N GLU A 277 21.02 -16.39 7.17
CA GLU A 277 20.58 -17.68 7.69
C GLU A 277 19.60 -18.38 6.74
N LEU A 278 18.63 -17.66 6.21
CA LEU A 278 17.68 -18.16 5.22
C LEU A 278 18.38 -18.64 3.94
N LEU A 279 19.34 -17.86 3.43
CA LEU A 279 20.13 -18.24 2.25
C LEU A 279 20.98 -19.49 2.48
N HIS A 280 21.38 -19.77 3.73
CA HIS A 280 22.06 -20.99 4.12
C HIS A 280 21.11 -22.16 4.47
N GLY A 281 19.79 -21.96 4.28
CA GLY A 281 18.80 -22.99 4.58
C GLY A 281 18.52 -23.15 6.07
N ARG A 282 18.93 -22.23 6.91
CA ARG A 282 18.66 -22.24 8.36
C ARG A 282 17.42 -21.40 8.63
N TRP A 283 16.34 -22.06 8.92
CA TRP A 283 15.03 -21.46 9.14
C TRP A 283 14.76 -21.28 10.63
N ASP A 284 14.28 -20.10 11.03
CA ASP A 284 13.81 -19.84 12.37
C ASP A 284 12.49 -19.05 12.30
N ASP A 285 11.49 -19.49 13.04
CA ASP A 285 10.16 -18.88 13.08
C ASP A 285 10.16 -17.44 13.63
N SER A 286 11.19 -17.03 14.39
CA SER A 286 11.34 -15.67 14.92
C SER A 286 11.77 -14.64 13.85
N PHE A 287 12.33 -15.10 12.74
CA PHE A 287 12.86 -14.21 11.70
C PHE A 287 11.78 -13.31 11.07
N GLY A 288 12.21 -12.13 10.66
CA GLY A 288 11.30 -11.11 10.17
C GLY A 288 10.32 -10.59 11.23
N SER A 289 10.72 -10.54 12.49
CA SER A 289 9.82 -10.24 13.62
C SER A 289 8.64 -11.22 13.70
N GLY A 290 8.92 -12.52 13.55
CA GLY A 290 7.93 -13.58 13.60
C GLY A 290 7.12 -13.76 12.30
N ARG A 291 7.45 -13.04 11.21
CA ARG A 291 6.72 -13.17 9.93
C ARG A 291 6.81 -14.56 9.34
N LEU A 292 7.95 -15.28 9.51
CA LEU A 292 8.08 -16.64 9.00
C LEU A 292 7.11 -17.60 9.70
N TYR A 293 6.95 -17.47 11.02
CA TYR A 293 5.93 -18.21 11.78
C TYR A 293 4.52 -17.90 11.25
N ILE A 294 4.18 -16.60 11.10
CA ILE A 294 2.88 -16.17 10.59
C ILE A 294 2.63 -16.74 9.19
N TRP A 295 3.63 -16.67 8.28
CA TRP A 295 3.48 -17.17 6.91
C TRP A 295 3.28 -18.67 6.86
N ARG A 296 4.02 -19.43 7.67
CA ARG A 296 3.86 -20.89 7.77
C ARG A 296 2.45 -21.23 8.26
N LYS A 297 2.01 -20.61 9.35
CA LYS A 297 0.66 -20.83 9.90
C LYS A 297 -0.46 -20.40 8.93
N THR A 298 -0.25 -19.32 8.21
CA THR A 298 -1.19 -18.88 7.17
C THR A 298 -1.24 -19.85 5.99
N ALA A 299 -0.08 -20.37 5.57
CA ALA A 299 0.01 -21.30 4.45
C ALA A 299 -0.69 -22.65 4.75
N GLU A 300 -0.70 -23.10 6.00
CA GLU A 300 -1.42 -24.29 6.45
C GLU A 300 -2.93 -24.23 6.15
N LEU A 301 -3.52 -23.03 6.11
CA LEU A 301 -4.95 -22.80 5.84
C LEU A 301 -5.32 -22.71 4.35
N ILE A 302 -4.34 -22.56 3.44
CA ILE A 302 -4.61 -22.35 2.01
C ILE A 302 -5.30 -23.57 1.35
N PRO A 303 -4.85 -24.84 1.58
CA PRO A 303 -5.46 -25.99 0.92
C PRO A 303 -6.93 -26.18 1.22
N GLU A 304 -7.40 -25.74 2.39
CA GLU A 304 -8.79 -25.92 2.83
C GLU A 304 -9.77 -25.14 1.96
N ARG A 305 -9.35 -23.92 1.49
CA ARG A 305 -10.22 -22.98 0.77
C ARG A 305 -9.48 -22.27 -0.38
N LEU A 306 -8.72 -23.01 -1.17
CA LEU A 306 -7.85 -22.46 -2.22
C LEU A 306 -8.58 -21.55 -3.23
N LEU A 307 -9.81 -21.90 -3.63
CA LEU A 307 -10.50 -21.19 -4.70
C LEU A 307 -11.10 -19.85 -4.24
N PHE A 308 -11.76 -19.81 -3.09
CA PHE A 308 -12.48 -18.61 -2.65
C PHE A 308 -12.05 -18.09 -1.27
N GLY A 309 -11.07 -18.72 -0.65
CA GLY A 309 -10.57 -18.32 0.67
C GLY A 309 -11.61 -18.47 1.77
N GLY A 310 -11.33 -17.90 2.93
CA GLY A 310 -12.23 -17.87 4.07
C GLY A 310 -13.19 -16.69 4.12
N GLY A 311 -13.01 -15.72 3.25
CA GLY A 311 -13.66 -14.42 3.25
C GLY A 311 -12.68 -13.30 3.63
N PRO A 312 -12.82 -12.08 3.05
CA PRO A 312 -12.02 -10.93 3.41
C PRO A 312 -11.91 -10.73 4.92
N ASP A 313 -10.71 -10.45 5.42
CA ASP A 313 -10.39 -10.14 6.81
C ASP A 313 -10.77 -11.24 7.85
N THR A 314 -10.83 -12.52 7.43
CA THR A 314 -11.22 -13.64 8.30
C THR A 314 -10.07 -14.50 8.77
N LEU A 315 -8.81 -14.18 8.45
CA LEU A 315 -7.64 -14.98 8.86
C LEU A 315 -7.62 -15.20 10.37
N GLY A 316 -7.81 -14.14 11.16
CA GLY A 316 -7.79 -14.21 12.61
C GLY A 316 -8.86 -15.11 13.25
N LEU A 317 -9.93 -15.45 12.50
CA LEU A 317 -10.97 -16.40 12.97
C LEU A 317 -10.60 -17.86 12.68
N ARG A 318 -9.57 -18.09 11.86
CA ARG A 318 -9.23 -19.42 11.35
C ARG A 318 -7.86 -19.93 11.77
N THR A 319 -6.97 -19.00 12.16
CA THR A 319 -5.62 -19.35 12.62
C THR A 319 -5.57 -19.49 14.12
N ASP A 320 -4.78 -20.45 14.60
CA ASP A 320 -4.38 -20.60 16.00
C ASP A 320 -3.08 -19.84 16.33
N ALA A 321 -2.49 -19.19 15.33
CA ALA A 321 -1.24 -18.46 15.48
C ALA A 321 -1.36 -17.33 16.50
N ALA A 322 -0.47 -17.31 17.46
CA ALA A 322 -0.41 -16.29 18.50
C ALA A 322 1.02 -16.15 19.04
N PHE A 323 1.31 -14.96 19.54
CA PHE A 323 2.51 -14.68 20.32
C PHE A 323 2.13 -14.58 21.79
N GLU A 324 2.91 -15.16 22.66
CA GLU A 324 2.69 -15.17 24.11
C GLU A 324 3.85 -14.49 24.82
N ARG A 325 3.52 -13.64 25.80
CA ARG A 325 4.49 -13.03 26.71
C ARG A 325 3.97 -13.06 28.13
N TYR A 326 4.87 -13.25 29.09
CA TYR A 326 4.53 -13.09 30.49
C TYR A 326 4.73 -11.62 30.90
N ASP A 327 3.71 -11.00 31.46
CA ASP A 327 3.78 -9.65 31.99
C ASP A 327 4.07 -9.76 33.50
N GLU A 328 5.29 -9.43 33.90
CA GLU A 328 5.74 -9.51 35.30
C GLU A 328 5.00 -8.55 36.20
N THR A 329 4.55 -7.41 35.69
CA THR A 329 3.83 -6.39 36.48
C THR A 329 2.43 -6.84 36.81
N LEU A 330 1.75 -7.50 35.88
CA LEU A 330 0.40 -7.98 36.07
C LEU A 330 0.33 -9.44 36.53
N GLY A 331 1.45 -10.19 36.45
CA GLY A 331 1.54 -11.60 36.83
C GLY A 331 0.72 -12.50 35.91
N ILE A 332 0.46 -12.10 34.65
CA ILE A 332 -0.36 -12.84 33.71
C ILE A 332 0.35 -13.11 32.38
N LEU A 333 -0.06 -14.19 31.72
CA LEU A 333 0.33 -14.48 30.35
C LEU A 333 -0.57 -13.72 29.38
N ILE A 334 0.01 -12.79 28.61
CA ILE A 334 -0.69 -12.05 27.55
C ILE A 334 -0.50 -12.80 26.24
N ARG A 335 -1.62 -13.08 25.56
CA ARG A 335 -1.64 -13.72 24.25
C ARG A 335 -2.12 -12.74 23.20
N SER A 336 -1.26 -12.47 22.18
CA SER A 336 -1.59 -11.64 21.03
C SER A 336 -1.85 -12.55 19.83
N SER A 337 -3.12 -12.67 19.43
CA SER A 337 -3.50 -13.47 18.25
C SER A 337 -3.11 -12.79 16.94
N VAL A 338 -2.71 -13.60 15.97
CA VAL A 338 -2.42 -13.13 14.61
C VAL A 338 -3.74 -12.91 13.87
N ASP A 339 -3.91 -11.72 13.28
CA ASP A 339 -5.12 -11.33 12.54
C ASP A 339 -4.87 -11.09 11.05
N ALA A 340 -3.62 -10.94 10.64
CA ALA A 340 -3.23 -10.71 9.25
C ALA A 340 -1.90 -11.42 8.92
N ALA A 341 -1.70 -11.77 7.65
CA ALA A 341 -0.52 -12.52 7.20
C ALA A 341 0.79 -11.72 7.18
N HIS A 342 0.78 -10.40 7.42
CA HIS A 342 1.94 -9.51 7.23
C HIS A 342 2.65 -9.72 5.88
N ASN A 343 1.88 -10.06 4.88
CA ASN A 343 2.17 -10.16 3.46
C ASN A 343 0.83 -10.02 2.73
N GLU A 344 0.62 -8.90 2.05
CA GLU A 344 -0.67 -8.57 1.42
C GLU A 344 -1.10 -9.64 0.40
N TYR A 345 -0.15 -10.18 -0.34
CA TYR A 345 -0.44 -11.20 -1.37
C TYR A 345 -0.88 -12.52 -0.74
N LEU A 346 -0.20 -12.96 0.31
CA LEU A 346 -0.57 -14.14 1.08
C LEU A 346 -1.90 -13.94 1.80
N ASN A 347 -2.15 -12.72 2.31
CA ASN A 347 -3.41 -12.34 2.95
C ASN A 347 -4.59 -12.38 1.96
N ILE A 348 -4.40 -11.91 0.72
CA ILE A 348 -5.40 -12.03 -0.35
C ILE A 348 -5.64 -13.52 -0.69
N LEU A 349 -4.58 -14.31 -0.80
CA LEU A 349 -4.69 -15.73 -1.14
C LEU A 349 -5.53 -16.50 -0.11
N VAL A 350 -5.21 -16.34 1.18
CA VAL A 350 -5.89 -17.11 2.24
C VAL A 350 -7.31 -16.61 2.51
N ASN A 351 -7.57 -15.31 2.34
CA ASN A 351 -8.86 -14.70 2.62
C ASN A 351 -9.81 -14.68 1.41
N GLN A 352 -9.30 -14.45 0.18
CA GLN A 352 -10.14 -14.26 -1.03
C GLN A 352 -9.92 -15.36 -2.07
N GLY A 353 -8.89 -16.17 -1.92
CA GLY A 353 -8.57 -17.31 -2.78
C GLY A 353 -7.65 -16.96 -3.97
N LEU A 354 -7.18 -18.04 -4.62
CA LEU A 354 -6.22 -17.95 -5.72
C LEU A 354 -6.73 -17.14 -6.93
N PRO A 355 -7.99 -17.30 -7.42
CA PRO A 355 -8.45 -16.49 -8.55
C PRO A 355 -8.47 -14.99 -8.26
N ALA A 356 -8.81 -14.57 -7.02
CA ALA A 356 -8.78 -13.18 -6.62
C ALA A 356 -7.34 -12.63 -6.58
N LEU A 357 -6.39 -13.38 -6.03
CA LEU A 357 -4.97 -13.02 -6.06
C LEU A 357 -4.47 -12.90 -7.51
N LEU A 358 -4.78 -13.84 -8.38
CA LEU A 358 -4.36 -13.78 -9.79
C LEU A 358 -4.95 -12.58 -10.52
N ALA A 359 -6.21 -12.22 -10.29
CA ALA A 359 -6.84 -11.03 -10.86
C ALA A 359 -6.15 -9.74 -10.35
N TYR A 360 -5.85 -9.67 -9.06
CA TYR A 360 -5.13 -8.55 -8.45
C TYR A 360 -3.71 -8.39 -9.04
N LEU A 361 -2.92 -9.46 -9.05
CA LEU A 361 -1.57 -9.45 -9.61
C LEU A 361 -1.58 -9.12 -11.12
N ALA A 362 -2.50 -9.68 -11.89
CA ALA A 362 -2.64 -9.38 -13.31
C ALA A 362 -3.02 -7.91 -13.55
N ALA A 363 -3.84 -7.30 -12.68
CA ALA A 363 -4.14 -5.87 -12.75
C ALA A 363 -2.88 -5.01 -12.54
N LEU A 364 -2.09 -5.34 -11.52
CA LEU A 364 -0.81 -4.66 -11.23
C LEU A 364 0.20 -4.85 -12.36
N LEU A 365 0.38 -6.07 -12.85
CA LEU A 365 1.33 -6.38 -13.94
C LEU A 365 0.95 -5.70 -15.25
N THR A 366 -0.34 -5.67 -15.61
CA THR A 366 -0.79 -4.97 -16.83
C THR A 366 -0.63 -3.45 -16.71
N ALA A 367 -0.82 -2.88 -15.52
CA ALA A 367 -0.53 -1.48 -15.26
C ALA A 367 0.99 -1.20 -15.30
N ALA A 368 1.82 -2.06 -14.71
CA ALA A 368 3.27 -1.97 -14.76
C ALA A 368 3.82 -2.06 -16.19
N ALA A 369 3.30 -2.97 -17.01
CA ALA A 369 3.69 -3.07 -18.42
C ALA A 369 3.41 -1.78 -19.20
N LYS A 370 2.30 -1.09 -18.89
CA LYS A 370 2.00 0.23 -19.46
C LYS A 370 2.95 1.30 -18.92
N TRP A 371 3.18 1.31 -17.62
CA TRP A 371 4.12 2.22 -16.98
C TRP A 371 5.50 2.18 -17.62
N VAL A 372 6.09 1.00 -17.79
CA VAL A 372 7.39 0.81 -18.43
C VAL A 372 7.46 1.43 -19.84
N ARG A 373 6.34 1.45 -20.57
CA ARG A 373 6.27 2.02 -21.91
C ARG A 373 6.12 3.54 -21.92
N THR A 374 5.53 4.14 -20.88
CA THR A 374 5.09 5.54 -20.89
C THR A 374 5.85 6.45 -19.91
N ALA A 375 6.48 5.90 -18.85
CA ALA A 375 7.10 6.69 -17.79
C ALA A 375 8.26 7.57 -18.24
N ALA A 376 8.98 7.16 -19.27
CA ALA A 376 10.10 7.97 -19.80
C ALA A 376 9.63 9.34 -20.30
N GLU A 377 8.42 9.44 -20.87
CA GLU A 377 7.87 10.64 -21.51
C GLU A 377 6.76 11.31 -20.72
N ASN A 378 5.98 10.53 -19.96
CA ASN A 378 4.84 11.02 -19.19
C ASN A 378 5.17 11.14 -17.70
N PRO A 379 5.31 12.36 -17.14
CA PRO A 379 5.62 12.57 -15.73
C PRO A 379 4.58 11.96 -14.77
N VAL A 380 3.28 12.00 -15.12
CA VAL A 380 2.23 11.42 -14.27
C VAL A 380 2.38 9.91 -14.21
N SER A 381 2.61 9.28 -15.36
CA SER A 381 2.90 7.85 -15.41
C SER A 381 4.13 7.49 -14.58
N ALA A 382 5.22 8.26 -14.72
CA ALA A 382 6.44 8.04 -13.95
C ALA A 382 6.20 8.09 -12.44
N ILE A 383 5.57 9.17 -11.96
CA ILE A 383 5.31 9.42 -10.54
C ILE A 383 4.40 8.34 -9.96
N CYS A 384 3.26 8.11 -10.61
CA CYS A 384 2.27 7.15 -10.08
C CYS A 384 2.78 5.72 -10.15
N GLY A 385 3.50 5.34 -11.22
CA GLY A 385 4.05 3.99 -11.32
C GLY A 385 5.16 3.72 -10.31
N GLY A 386 6.02 4.70 -10.03
CA GLY A 386 7.02 4.59 -8.96
C GLY A 386 6.37 4.45 -7.57
N ALA A 387 5.30 5.21 -7.28
CA ALA A 387 4.54 5.09 -6.05
C ALA A 387 3.88 3.70 -5.90
N VAL A 388 3.24 3.21 -6.97
CA VAL A 388 2.65 1.85 -7.00
C VAL A 388 3.73 0.80 -6.77
N LEU A 389 4.87 0.90 -7.43
CA LEU A 389 5.97 -0.07 -7.28
C LEU A 389 6.50 -0.08 -5.85
N GLY A 390 6.76 1.11 -5.26
CA GLY A 390 7.26 1.20 -3.89
C GLY A 390 6.30 0.56 -2.88
N TYR A 391 5.01 0.84 -3.00
CA TYR A 391 3.99 0.20 -2.17
C TYR A 391 3.97 -1.32 -2.39
N CYS A 392 3.96 -1.81 -3.63
CA CYS A 392 3.88 -3.23 -3.95
C CYS A 392 5.07 -4.04 -3.42
N VAL A 393 6.28 -3.47 -3.42
CA VAL A 393 7.45 -4.14 -2.82
C VAL A 393 7.30 -4.22 -1.30
N GLN A 394 6.88 -3.13 -0.65
CA GLN A 394 6.65 -3.12 0.80
C GLN A 394 5.50 -4.06 1.21
N ALA A 395 4.44 -4.16 0.39
CA ALA A 395 3.28 -5.03 0.62
C ALA A 395 3.63 -6.52 0.78
N PHE A 396 4.80 -6.96 0.29
CA PHE A 396 5.30 -8.30 0.54
C PHE A 396 5.67 -8.54 2.02
N PHE A 397 5.98 -7.46 2.75
CA PHE A 397 6.35 -7.49 4.16
C PHE A 397 5.36 -6.79 5.08
N GLY A 398 4.26 -6.29 4.53
CA GLY A 398 3.28 -5.48 5.22
C GLY A 398 1.85 -6.01 5.09
N ILE A 399 0.94 -5.25 5.67
CA ILE A 399 -0.50 -5.51 5.61
C ILE A 399 -1.20 -4.38 4.86
N SER A 400 -2.22 -4.74 4.08
CA SER A 400 -3.20 -3.77 3.60
C SER A 400 -3.99 -3.19 4.78
N SER A 401 -4.27 -1.91 4.72
CA SER A 401 -5.15 -1.25 5.69
C SER A 401 -5.85 -0.05 5.07
N PRO A 402 -7.02 0.35 5.58
CA PRO A 402 -7.70 1.55 5.11
C PRO A 402 -6.86 2.84 5.25
N ILE A 403 -5.74 2.78 5.96
CA ILE A 403 -4.82 3.90 6.17
C ILE A 403 -3.82 4.02 5.01
N SER A 404 -3.21 2.93 4.58
CA SER A 404 -2.13 2.90 3.59
C SER A 404 -2.59 2.55 2.18
N ALA A 405 -3.51 1.60 2.03
CA ALA A 405 -3.97 1.11 0.75
C ALA A 405 -4.57 2.19 -0.19
N PRO A 406 -5.24 3.25 0.30
CA PRO A 406 -5.69 4.35 -0.56
C PRO A 406 -4.56 4.99 -1.38
N CYS A 407 -3.31 4.97 -0.89
CA CYS A 407 -2.14 5.46 -1.64
C CYS A 407 -1.92 4.63 -2.91
N LEU A 408 -1.96 3.29 -2.79
CA LEU A 408 -1.84 2.38 -3.92
C LEU A 408 -2.99 2.59 -4.91
N TRP A 409 -4.24 2.48 -4.44
CA TRP A 409 -5.41 2.46 -5.30
C TRP A 409 -5.62 3.77 -6.08
N LEU A 410 -5.34 4.93 -5.46
CA LEU A 410 -5.40 6.22 -6.14
C LEU A 410 -4.24 6.40 -7.13
N ALA A 411 -3.01 6.03 -6.77
CA ALA A 411 -1.87 6.08 -7.67
C ALA A 411 -2.07 5.16 -8.88
N LEU A 412 -2.60 3.95 -8.67
CA LEU A 412 -2.96 2.99 -9.72
C LEU A 412 -4.04 3.57 -10.65
N GLY A 413 -5.07 4.21 -10.09
CA GLY A 413 -6.11 4.90 -10.86
C GLY A 413 -5.53 6.00 -11.76
N PHE A 414 -4.68 6.88 -11.24
CA PHE A 414 -4.00 7.91 -12.03
C PHE A 414 -3.02 7.33 -13.06
N LEU A 415 -2.32 6.26 -12.74
CA LEU A 415 -1.45 5.56 -13.68
C LEU A 415 -2.25 5.04 -14.90
N MET A 416 -3.39 4.40 -14.66
CA MET A 416 -4.25 3.93 -15.74
C MET A 416 -4.87 5.06 -16.56
N ASN A 417 -5.17 6.22 -15.94
CA ASN A 417 -5.69 7.41 -16.62
C ASN A 417 -4.64 8.06 -17.53
N SER A 418 -3.41 8.22 -17.06
CA SER A 418 -2.33 8.91 -17.79
C SER A 418 -2.06 8.33 -19.17
N VAL A 419 -2.39 7.08 -19.38
CA VAL A 419 -2.20 6.35 -20.64
C VAL A 419 -3.32 6.61 -21.65
N SER A 420 -4.55 6.91 -21.19
CA SER A 420 -5.69 7.17 -22.07
C SER A 420 -5.62 8.52 -22.80
N HIS A 421 -4.86 9.49 -22.27
CA HIS A 421 -4.70 10.81 -22.88
C HIS A 421 -3.67 10.83 -24.01
N VAL A 422 -2.60 10.05 -23.92
CA VAL A 422 -1.57 9.96 -24.97
C VAL A 422 -2.12 9.38 -26.28
N SER A 423 -3.10 8.48 -26.21
CA SER A 423 -3.73 7.88 -27.40
C SER A 423 -4.74 8.82 -28.10
N LYS A 424 -5.21 9.90 -27.43
CA LYS A 424 -6.19 10.84 -28.00
C LYS A 424 -5.54 12.08 -28.61
N GLU A 425 -4.38 12.51 -28.13
CA GLU A 425 -3.66 13.64 -28.72
C GLU A 425 -2.95 13.29 -30.02
N GLY A 426 -2.61 12.01 -30.25
CA GLY A 426 -2.00 11.53 -31.50
C GLY A 426 -3.00 11.36 -32.67
N VAL A 427 -4.31 11.62 -32.49
CA VAL A 427 -5.34 11.46 -33.53
C VAL A 427 -5.81 12.83 -34.08
N HIS A 428 -5.43 13.94 -33.45
CA HIS A 428 -5.86 15.28 -33.89
C HIS A 428 -4.79 16.09 -34.65
N ASP A 429 -3.56 15.55 -34.78
CA ASP A 429 -2.47 16.20 -35.56
C ASP A 429 -2.12 15.39 -36.83
N LYS A 430 -3.13 14.94 -37.57
CA LYS A 430 -2.95 14.47 -38.95
C LYS A 430 -4.04 15.04 -39.83
#